data_0387041505f07eea4fdfcf80fc834aaf
#
_entry.id   0387041505f07eea4fdfcf80fc834aaf
#
_cell.length_a   1.000
_cell.length_b   1.000
_cell.length_c   1.000
_cell.angle_alpha   90.00
_cell.angle_beta   90.00
_cell.angle_gamma   90.00
#
_symmetry.space_group_name_H-M   'P 1'
#
loop_
_entity.id
_entity.type
_entity.pdbx_description
1 polymer ?
#
loop_
_entity_poly.entity_id
_entity_poly.type
_entity_poly.pdbx_seq_one_letter_code
_entity_poly.pdbx_strand_id
1 'polypeptide(L)'
;SMLGISAYLGSKDINYDALENSKIFYIEGYMVTSDENFGAVKSVLSSIKNKETIKALSLSDAGIVQGFKEKFNEIESYGIDMIFCNDDEAIAFAEAENFGNAINFYKNKSYMTVITKGSEGSIIINKGKEIFSPAVSIEPIDTNGAGDMYAGSFMHAYLRRFELSKCAEFANYASSKIVQTFGPRLTPEGYLSLIHI
;
A
#
# COMPACT_ATOMS: atom_id res chain seq x y z
N SER A 1 0.70 -17.91 -4.49
CA SER A 1 1.87 -17.96 -3.59
C SER A 1 1.53 -18.75 -2.33
N MET A 2 2.47 -19.55 -1.82
CA MET A 2 2.32 -20.15 -0.49
C MET A 2 2.97 -19.25 0.54
N LEU A 3 2.19 -18.77 1.53
CA LEU A 3 2.68 -17.87 2.57
C LEU A 3 3.71 -18.53 3.53
N GLY A 4 3.78 -19.86 3.53
CA GLY A 4 4.68 -20.57 4.43
C GLY A 4 4.39 -20.26 5.90
N ILE A 5 5.43 -20.00 6.67
CA ILE A 5 5.31 -19.69 8.11
C ILE A 5 4.55 -18.39 8.37
N SER A 6 4.55 -17.45 7.40
CA SER A 6 3.83 -16.17 7.54
C SER A 6 2.32 -16.34 7.68
N ALA A 7 1.75 -17.48 7.27
CA ALA A 7 0.34 -17.80 7.46
C ALA A 7 -0.08 -17.98 8.92
N TYR A 8 0.87 -18.17 9.84
CA TYR A 8 0.63 -18.46 11.26
C TYR A 8 0.90 -17.26 12.19
N LEU A 9 1.05 -16.06 11.62
CA LEU A 9 1.21 -14.84 12.43
C LEU A 9 -0.10 -14.54 13.14
N GLY A 10 -0.12 -14.70 14.45
CA GLY A 10 -1.31 -14.46 15.29
C GLY A 10 -1.17 -13.23 16.18
N SER A 11 -2.25 -12.89 16.90
CA SER A 11 -2.28 -11.74 17.83
C SER A 11 -1.20 -11.78 18.90
N LYS A 12 -0.75 -12.97 19.31
CA LYS A 12 0.33 -13.20 20.29
C LYS A 12 1.72 -12.77 19.80
N ASP A 13 1.90 -12.67 18.48
CA ASP A 13 3.17 -12.33 17.84
C ASP A 13 3.31 -10.82 17.62
N ILE A 14 2.27 -10.05 17.95
CA ILE A 14 2.23 -8.59 17.78
C ILE A 14 2.91 -7.89 18.96
N ASN A 15 3.82 -6.98 18.64
CA ASN A 15 4.40 -6.07 19.64
C ASN A 15 3.50 -4.83 19.79
N TYR A 16 2.58 -4.87 20.74
CA TYR A 16 1.62 -3.78 20.97
C TYR A 16 2.27 -2.50 21.47
N ASP A 17 3.39 -2.57 22.20
CA ASP A 17 4.12 -1.38 22.65
C ASP A 17 4.74 -0.64 21.46
N ALA A 18 5.30 -1.38 20.49
CA ALA A 18 5.78 -0.79 19.25
C ALA A 18 4.64 -0.17 18.42
N LEU A 19 3.46 -0.81 18.41
CA LEU A 19 2.29 -0.33 17.71
C LEU A 19 1.80 1.02 18.28
N GLU A 20 1.72 1.18 19.60
CA GLU A 20 1.26 2.42 20.23
C GLU A 20 2.17 3.62 19.91
N ASN A 21 3.44 3.38 19.62
CA ASN A 21 4.42 4.39 19.28
C ASN A 21 4.60 4.56 17.75
N SER A 22 3.88 3.79 16.94
CA SER A 22 3.99 3.83 15.48
C SER A 22 3.18 5.00 14.90
N LYS A 23 3.76 5.66 13.89
CA LYS A 23 3.06 6.71 13.12
C LYS A 23 2.17 6.14 12.02
N ILE A 24 2.55 4.97 11.49
CA ILE A 24 1.79 4.24 10.46
C ILE A 24 1.72 2.78 10.87
N PHE A 25 0.54 2.21 10.75
CA PHE A 25 0.32 0.78 10.73
C PHE A 25 -0.03 0.36 9.30
N TYR A 26 0.87 -0.39 8.66
CA TYR A 26 0.71 -0.86 7.29
C TYR A 26 0.29 -2.33 7.28
N ILE A 27 -0.78 -2.62 6.56
CA ILE A 27 -1.41 -3.94 6.44
C ILE A 27 -1.17 -4.44 5.03
N GLU A 28 -0.55 -5.62 4.91
CA GLU A 28 -0.46 -6.35 3.65
C GLU A 28 -1.77 -7.08 3.38
N GLY A 29 -2.31 -6.94 2.16
CA GLY A 29 -3.56 -7.60 1.77
C GLY A 29 -3.50 -9.13 1.86
N TYR A 30 -2.32 -9.71 1.71
CA TYR A 30 -2.12 -11.16 1.92
C TYR A 30 -2.57 -11.65 3.31
N MET A 31 -2.64 -10.78 4.31
CA MET A 31 -3.09 -11.12 5.67
C MET A 31 -4.54 -11.60 5.75
N VAL A 32 -5.38 -11.34 4.74
CA VAL A 32 -6.76 -11.82 4.71
C VAL A 32 -6.87 -13.30 4.35
N THR A 33 -5.82 -13.90 3.79
CA THR A 33 -5.83 -15.28 3.26
C THR A 33 -5.76 -16.37 4.35
N SER A 34 -5.35 -16.01 5.57
CA SER A 34 -5.33 -16.86 6.75
C SER A 34 -6.25 -16.27 7.82
N ASP A 35 -7.04 -17.10 8.49
CA ASP A 35 -7.92 -16.65 9.58
C ASP A 35 -7.12 -16.19 10.80
N GLU A 36 -5.95 -16.79 11.03
CA GLU A 36 -5.05 -16.40 12.11
C GLU A 36 -4.45 -15.00 11.87
N ASN A 37 -3.94 -14.76 10.66
CA ASN A 37 -3.44 -13.44 10.25
C ASN A 37 -4.55 -12.38 10.27
N PHE A 38 -5.71 -12.71 9.73
CA PHE A 38 -6.84 -11.79 9.71
C PHE A 38 -7.32 -11.46 11.13
N GLY A 39 -7.33 -12.45 12.04
CA GLY A 39 -7.60 -12.23 13.47
C GLY A 39 -6.58 -11.28 14.12
N ALA A 40 -5.28 -11.41 13.77
CA ALA A 40 -4.22 -10.50 14.22
C ALA A 40 -4.46 -9.07 13.73
N VAL A 41 -4.78 -8.90 12.43
CA VAL A 41 -5.11 -7.57 11.85
C VAL A 41 -6.26 -6.91 12.60
N LYS A 42 -7.37 -7.64 12.84
CA LYS A 42 -8.52 -7.11 13.58
C LYS A 42 -8.17 -6.73 15.02
N SER A 43 -7.38 -7.56 15.67
CA SER A 43 -6.91 -7.29 17.04
C SER A 43 -6.12 -5.98 17.10
N VAL A 44 -5.21 -5.76 16.16
CA VAL A 44 -4.43 -4.53 16.06
C VAL A 44 -5.34 -3.33 15.76
N LEU A 45 -6.18 -3.41 14.73
CA LEU A 45 -7.07 -2.31 14.36
C LEU A 45 -7.99 -1.88 15.51
N SER A 46 -8.47 -2.86 16.29
CA SER A 46 -9.28 -2.61 17.49
C SER A 46 -8.47 -1.99 18.65
N SER A 47 -7.16 -2.25 18.72
CA SER A 47 -6.31 -1.79 19.82
C SER A 47 -5.72 -0.39 19.58
N ILE A 48 -5.66 0.09 18.35
CA ILE A 48 -5.13 1.43 18.04
C ILE A 48 -6.00 2.51 18.68
N LYS A 49 -5.50 3.09 19.76
CA LYS A 49 -6.18 4.18 20.49
C LYS A 49 -5.71 5.55 20.01
N ASN A 50 -4.47 5.64 19.52
CA ASN A 50 -3.91 6.87 19.00
C ASN A 50 -4.56 7.21 17.66
N LYS A 51 -5.36 8.28 17.63
CA LYS A 51 -6.05 8.76 16.42
C LYS A 51 -5.08 9.34 15.37
N GLU A 52 -3.84 9.59 15.74
CA GLU A 52 -2.80 10.09 14.83
C GLU A 52 -2.06 8.96 14.10
N THR A 53 -2.22 7.70 14.54
CA THR A 53 -1.65 6.56 13.83
C THR A 53 -2.40 6.32 12.54
N ILE A 54 -1.71 6.49 11.43
CA ILE A 54 -2.25 6.26 10.08
C ILE A 54 -2.40 4.76 9.84
N LYS A 55 -3.59 4.33 9.45
CA LYS A 55 -3.89 2.95 9.07
C LYS A 55 -3.84 2.85 7.55
N ALA A 56 -2.80 2.22 7.04
CA ALA A 56 -2.59 2.02 5.61
C ALA A 56 -2.79 0.54 5.23
N LEU A 57 -3.41 0.29 4.09
CA LEU A 57 -3.71 -1.03 3.57
C LEU A 57 -3.18 -1.16 2.14
N SER A 58 -2.42 -2.23 1.86
CA SER A 58 -2.16 -2.69 0.50
C SER A 58 -3.21 -3.71 0.08
N LEU A 59 -3.69 -3.64 -1.15
CA LEU A 59 -4.59 -4.67 -1.69
C LEU A 59 -3.83 -5.92 -2.15
N SER A 60 -2.56 -5.80 -2.49
CA SER A 60 -1.57 -6.84 -2.76
C SER A 60 -1.78 -7.71 -4.00
N ASP A 61 -3.00 -8.09 -4.35
CA ASP A 61 -3.30 -8.94 -5.50
C ASP A 61 -4.80 -8.92 -5.84
N ALA A 62 -5.15 -8.72 -7.12
CA ALA A 62 -6.55 -8.61 -7.55
C ALA A 62 -7.37 -9.88 -7.31
N GLY A 63 -6.75 -11.07 -7.47
CA GLY A 63 -7.42 -12.35 -7.18
C GLY A 63 -7.69 -12.54 -5.69
N ILE A 64 -6.79 -12.07 -4.83
CA ILE A 64 -7.00 -12.07 -3.38
C ILE A 64 -8.12 -11.12 -3.00
N VAL A 65 -8.15 -9.92 -3.60
CA VAL A 65 -9.23 -8.95 -3.39
C VAL A 65 -10.59 -9.56 -3.75
N GLN A 66 -10.70 -10.21 -4.90
CA GLN A 66 -11.94 -10.87 -5.33
C GLN A 66 -12.35 -12.03 -4.41
N GLY A 67 -11.37 -12.88 -4.04
CA GLY A 67 -11.62 -14.06 -3.22
C GLY A 67 -11.96 -13.76 -1.75
N PHE A 68 -11.51 -12.62 -1.22
CA PHE A 68 -11.65 -12.23 0.18
C PHE A 68 -12.29 -10.85 0.38
N LYS A 69 -13.12 -10.44 -0.57
CA LYS A 69 -13.74 -9.10 -0.59
C LYS A 69 -14.37 -8.70 0.74
N GLU A 70 -15.10 -9.61 1.37
CA GLU A 70 -15.77 -9.35 2.65
C GLU A 70 -14.76 -9.01 3.77
N LYS A 71 -13.61 -9.71 3.82
CA LYS A 71 -12.57 -9.42 4.80
C LYS A 71 -11.92 -8.05 4.56
N PHE A 72 -11.73 -7.66 3.29
CA PHE A 72 -11.27 -6.31 2.97
C PHE A 72 -12.27 -5.23 3.37
N ASN A 73 -13.56 -5.45 3.13
CA ASN A 73 -14.63 -4.55 3.56
C ASN A 73 -14.67 -4.44 5.10
N GLU A 74 -14.43 -5.55 5.81
CA GLU A 74 -14.33 -5.53 7.28
C GLU A 74 -13.13 -4.68 7.72
N ILE A 75 -11.94 -4.83 7.10
CA ILE A 75 -10.77 -3.97 7.39
C ILE A 75 -11.10 -2.50 7.11
N GLU A 76 -11.72 -2.19 5.96
CA GLU A 76 -12.14 -0.82 5.62
C GLU A 76 -13.03 -0.21 6.70
N SER A 77 -13.93 -1.00 7.29
CA SER A 77 -14.88 -0.54 8.33
C SER A 77 -14.20 -0.06 9.62
N TYR A 78 -12.95 -0.45 9.88
CA TYR A 78 -12.15 0.07 10.99
C TYR A 78 -11.61 1.50 10.75
N GLY A 79 -11.96 2.11 9.61
CA GLY A 79 -11.56 3.47 9.28
C GLY A 79 -10.11 3.54 8.80
N ILE A 80 -9.81 2.91 7.67
CA ILE A 80 -8.53 3.02 6.98
C ILE A 80 -8.33 4.45 6.49
N ASP A 81 -7.09 4.95 6.58
CA ASP A 81 -6.72 6.31 6.16
C ASP A 81 -6.11 6.34 4.76
N MET A 82 -5.49 5.23 4.34
CA MET A 82 -4.78 5.16 3.07
C MET A 82 -4.83 3.74 2.48
N ILE A 83 -5.13 3.64 1.17
CA ILE A 83 -5.06 2.38 0.40
C ILE A 83 -4.01 2.50 -0.69
N PHE A 84 -3.16 1.46 -0.81
CA PHE A 84 -2.24 1.26 -1.92
C PHE A 84 -2.72 0.10 -2.78
N CYS A 85 -2.72 0.29 -4.09
CA CYS A 85 -3.10 -0.75 -5.06
C CYS A 85 -2.50 -0.45 -6.44
N ASN A 86 -2.55 -1.44 -7.33
CA ASN A 86 -2.42 -1.19 -8.75
C ASN A 86 -3.80 -1.01 -9.39
N ASP A 87 -3.86 -0.78 -10.71
CA ASP A 87 -5.10 -0.56 -11.45
C ASP A 87 -6.02 -1.78 -11.46
N ASP A 88 -5.49 -3.01 -11.61
CA ASP A 88 -6.28 -4.24 -11.55
C ASP A 88 -6.88 -4.49 -10.16
N GLU A 89 -6.08 -4.26 -9.12
CA GLU A 89 -6.54 -4.34 -7.72
C GLU A 89 -7.59 -3.28 -7.42
N ALA A 90 -7.40 -2.06 -7.96
CA ALA A 90 -8.35 -0.97 -7.80
C ALA A 90 -9.70 -1.31 -8.44
N ILE A 91 -9.71 -1.87 -9.64
CA ILE A 91 -10.91 -2.33 -10.33
C ILE A 91 -11.59 -3.45 -9.53
N ALA A 92 -10.81 -4.44 -9.07
CA ALA A 92 -11.32 -5.58 -8.30
C ALA A 92 -11.95 -5.14 -6.96
N PHE A 93 -11.30 -4.23 -6.23
CA PHE A 93 -11.82 -3.76 -4.94
C PHE A 93 -13.06 -2.87 -5.12
N ALA A 94 -13.11 -2.04 -6.15
CA ALA A 94 -14.27 -1.22 -6.46
C ALA A 94 -15.43 -2.03 -7.10
N GLU A 95 -15.21 -3.30 -7.47
CA GLU A 95 -16.13 -4.12 -8.26
C GLU A 95 -16.60 -3.39 -9.54
N ALA A 96 -15.64 -2.68 -10.15
CA ALA A 96 -15.90 -1.79 -11.27
C ALA A 96 -15.72 -2.50 -12.62
N GLU A 97 -16.46 -2.06 -13.63
CA GLU A 97 -16.34 -2.60 -14.99
C GLU A 97 -15.05 -2.18 -15.70
N ASN A 98 -14.49 -1.03 -15.28
CA ASN A 98 -13.29 -0.46 -15.88
C ASN A 98 -12.61 0.50 -14.90
N PHE A 99 -11.40 0.93 -15.25
CA PHE A 99 -10.58 1.80 -14.41
C PHE A 99 -11.24 3.18 -14.14
N GLY A 100 -11.93 3.77 -15.11
CA GLY A 100 -12.64 5.04 -14.91
C GLY A 100 -13.75 4.95 -13.87
N ASN A 101 -14.48 3.83 -13.84
CA ASN A 101 -15.50 3.57 -12.82
C ASN A 101 -14.85 3.33 -11.45
N ALA A 102 -13.69 2.66 -11.39
CA ALA A 102 -12.93 2.50 -10.15
C ALA A 102 -12.46 3.86 -9.60
N ILE A 103 -11.94 4.76 -10.43
CA ILE A 103 -11.57 6.13 -10.03
C ILE A 103 -12.77 6.86 -9.41
N ASN A 104 -13.95 6.77 -10.04
CA ASN A 104 -15.16 7.41 -9.52
C ASN A 104 -15.58 6.83 -8.16
N PHE A 105 -15.42 5.52 -7.94
CA PHE A 105 -15.64 4.89 -6.64
C PHE A 105 -14.73 5.49 -5.58
N TYR A 106 -13.42 5.59 -5.83
CA TYR A 106 -12.45 6.10 -4.86
C TYR A 106 -12.59 7.60 -4.58
N LYS A 107 -13.06 8.40 -5.56
CA LYS A 107 -13.37 9.83 -5.31
C LYS A 107 -14.41 10.07 -4.22
N ASN A 108 -15.28 9.11 -3.99
CA ASN A 108 -16.33 9.19 -2.98
C ASN A 108 -15.92 8.59 -1.62
N LYS A 109 -14.67 8.14 -1.49
CA LYS A 109 -14.16 7.59 -0.22
C LYS A 109 -13.52 8.67 0.65
N SER A 110 -13.54 8.44 1.95
CA SER A 110 -12.94 9.34 2.93
C SER A 110 -11.43 9.17 3.08
N TYR A 111 -10.91 8.00 2.72
CA TYR A 111 -9.48 7.69 2.74
C TYR A 111 -8.77 8.13 1.46
N MET A 112 -7.46 8.30 1.54
CA MET A 112 -6.61 8.51 0.37
C MET A 112 -6.39 7.18 -0.36
N THR A 113 -6.45 7.19 -1.69
CA THR A 113 -6.09 6.02 -2.51
C THR A 113 -4.90 6.37 -3.38
N VAL A 114 -3.92 5.49 -3.39
CA VAL A 114 -2.68 5.60 -4.17
C VAL A 114 -2.64 4.42 -5.13
N ILE A 115 -2.80 4.70 -6.42
CA ILE A 115 -2.91 3.69 -7.48
C ILE A 115 -1.67 3.74 -8.36
N THR A 116 -0.91 2.67 -8.40
CA THR A 116 0.21 2.52 -9.33
C THR A 116 -0.26 1.97 -10.68
N LYS A 117 0.34 2.45 -11.77
CA LYS A 117 0.02 2.06 -13.15
C LYS A 117 1.25 1.65 -13.94
N GLY A 118 2.15 0.93 -13.30
CA GLY A 118 3.39 0.45 -13.92
C GLY A 118 4.17 1.56 -14.61
N SER A 119 4.43 1.41 -15.90
CA SER A 119 5.21 2.39 -16.70
C SER A 119 4.49 3.72 -16.95
N GLU A 120 3.20 3.84 -16.68
CA GLU A 120 2.48 5.12 -16.80
C GLU A 120 2.72 6.01 -15.57
N GLY A 121 3.01 5.43 -14.40
CA GLY A 121 3.23 6.18 -13.15
C GLY A 121 2.21 5.86 -12.08
N SER A 122 1.64 6.88 -11.46
CA SER A 122 0.68 6.70 -10.36
C SER A 122 -0.37 7.81 -10.31
N ILE A 123 -1.52 7.48 -9.72
CA ILE A 123 -2.62 8.41 -9.46
C ILE A 123 -2.90 8.38 -7.95
N ILE A 124 -2.94 9.56 -7.33
CA ILE A 124 -3.38 9.72 -5.96
C ILE A 124 -4.78 10.33 -5.98
N ILE A 125 -5.72 9.69 -5.29
CA ILE A 125 -7.07 10.21 -5.09
C ILE A 125 -7.18 10.62 -3.62
N ASN A 126 -7.41 11.90 -3.38
CA ASN A 126 -7.56 12.43 -2.05
C ASN A 126 -8.65 13.50 -2.01
N LYS A 127 -9.66 13.30 -1.16
CA LYS A 127 -10.79 14.23 -1.01
C LYS A 127 -11.45 14.57 -2.36
N GLY A 128 -11.68 13.55 -3.19
CA GLY A 128 -12.33 13.68 -4.50
C GLY A 128 -11.45 14.25 -5.62
N LYS A 129 -10.19 14.64 -5.34
CA LYS A 129 -9.24 15.18 -6.31
C LYS A 129 -8.26 14.12 -6.76
N GLU A 130 -7.89 14.15 -8.03
CA GLU A 130 -6.85 13.33 -8.63
C GLU A 130 -5.55 14.12 -8.76
N ILE A 131 -4.43 13.45 -8.45
CA ILE A 131 -3.08 13.94 -8.69
C ILE A 131 -2.35 12.84 -9.45
N PHE A 132 -1.96 13.13 -10.68
CA PHE A 132 -1.17 12.21 -11.51
C PHE A 132 0.32 12.51 -11.36
N SER A 133 1.14 11.46 -11.29
CA SER A 133 2.59 11.55 -11.31
C SER A 133 3.14 10.54 -12.31
N PRO A 134 3.88 10.98 -13.35
CA PRO A 134 4.42 10.07 -14.36
C PRO A 134 5.51 9.17 -13.78
N ALA A 135 5.66 7.98 -14.35
CA ALA A 135 6.77 7.10 -14.03
C ALA A 135 8.10 7.66 -14.57
N VAL A 136 9.19 7.21 -13.97
CA VAL A 136 10.52 7.42 -14.54
C VAL A 136 10.70 6.40 -15.68
N SER A 137 11.03 6.89 -16.87
CA SER A 137 11.26 6.02 -18.04
C SER A 137 12.54 5.22 -17.87
N ILE A 138 12.39 3.90 -17.74
CA ILE A 138 13.50 2.93 -17.58
C ILE A 138 13.13 1.60 -18.26
N GLU A 139 14.11 0.76 -18.48
CA GLU A 139 13.89 -0.64 -18.86
C GLU A 139 13.95 -1.50 -17.58
N PRO A 140 12.85 -2.15 -17.17
CA PRO A 140 12.83 -2.96 -15.96
C PRO A 140 13.56 -4.29 -16.18
N ILE A 141 14.29 -4.73 -15.15
CA ILE A 141 14.92 -6.05 -15.08
C ILE A 141 14.02 -7.01 -14.32
N ASP A 142 13.49 -6.56 -13.17
CA ASP A 142 12.59 -7.34 -12.31
C ASP A 142 11.60 -6.37 -11.62
N THR A 143 10.32 -6.66 -11.72
CA THR A 143 9.27 -5.82 -11.13
C THR A 143 8.89 -6.22 -9.69
N ASN A 144 9.49 -7.29 -9.15
CA ASN A 144 9.23 -7.71 -7.79
C ASN A 144 9.60 -6.63 -6.77
N GLY A 145 8.69 -6.36 -5.83
CA GLY A 145 8.89 -5.35 -4.78
C GLY A 145 8.69 -3.90 -5.23
N ALA A 146 8.31 -3.64 -6.49
CA ALA A 146 8.05 -2.29 -6.97
C ALA A 146 6.92 -1.60 -6.18
N GLY A 147 5.83 -2.31 -5.93
CA GLY A 147 4.69 -1.82 -5.14
C GLY A 147 5.08 -1.51 -3.69
N ASP A 148 5.84 -2.40 -3.05
CA ASP A 148 6.30 -2.22 -1.67
C ASP A 148 7.26 -1.04 -1.55
N MET A 149 8.18 -0.91 -2.51
CA MET A 149 9.09 0.24 -2.58
C MET A 149 8.32 1.54 -2.78
N TYR A 150 7.32 1.52 -3.66
CA TYR A 150 6.44 2.67 -3.88
C TYR A 150 5.73 3.06 -2.59
N ALA A 151 5.02 2.13 -1.96
CA ALA A 151 4.25 2.38 -0.75
C ALA A 151 5.14 2.87 0.41
N GLY A 152 6.28 2.21 0.64
CA GLY A 152 7.25 2.61 1.67
C GLY A 152 7.80 4.01 1.45
N SER A 153 8.19 4.33 0.20
CA SER A 153 8.74 5.65 -0.16
C SER A 153 7.69 6.75 -0.09
N PHE A 154 6.47 6.47 -0.56
CA PHE A 154 5.35 7.41 -0.45
C PHE A 154 5.05 7.75 1.01
N MET A 155 4.89 6.72 1.87
CA MET A 155 4.63 6.90 3.30
C MET A 155 5.76 7.66 4.00
N HIS A 156 7.02 7.40 3.64
CA HIS A 156 8.16 8.12 4.16
C HIS A 156 8.09 9.63 3.86
N ALA A 157 7.84 10.00 2.60
CA ALA A 157 7.70 11.38 2.18
C ALA A 157 6.45 12.04 2.80
N TYR A 158 5.36 11.30 2.89
CA TYR A 158 4.11 11.75 3.51
C TYR A 158 4.30 12.10 4.99
N LEU A 159 5.00 11.29 5.76
CA LEU A 159 5.32 11.56 7.17
C LEU A 159 6.21 12.79 7.35
N ARG A 160 7.00 13.15 6.34
CA ARG A 160 7.78 14.38 6.29
C ARG A 160 6.99 15.60 5.82
N ARG A 161 5.67 15.41 5.59
CA ARG A 161 4.73 16.47 5.18
C ARG A 161 5.04 17.09 3.82
N PHE A 162 5.63 16.33 2.91
CA PHE A 162 5.73 16.76 1.52
C PHE A 162 4.33 16.81 0.88
N GLU A 163 4.20 17.67 -0.13
CA GLU A 163 3.01 17.72 -0.99
C GLU A 163 2.79 16.36 -1.66
N LEU A 164 1.51 15.95 -1.84
CA LEU A 164 1.18 14.62 -2.37
C LEU A 164 1.82 14.35 -3.74
N SER A 165 1.93 15.38 -4.60
CA SER A 165 2.62 15.27 -5.88
C SER A 165 4.10 14.92 -5.70
N LYS A 166 4.77 15.50 -4.69
CA LYS A 166 6.16 15.20 -4.36
C LYS A 166 6.33 13.82 -3.71
N CYS A 167 5.36 13.39 -2.91
CA CYS A 167 5.33 12.03 -2.38
C CYS A 167 5.28 11.00 -3.52
N ALA A 168 4.43 11.23 -4.51
CA ALA A 168 4.29 10.35 -5.67
C ALA A 168 5.53 10.38 -6.59
N GLU A 169 6.10 11.56 -6.84
CA GLU A 169 7.33 11.73 -7.62
C GLU A 169 8.49 10.96 -6.99
N PHE A 170 8.69 11.10 -5.69
CA PHE A 170 9.71 10.36 -4.94
C PHE A 170 9.46 8.84 -4.97
N ALA A 171 8.21 8.41 -4.78
CA ALA A 171 7.84 7.00 -4.80
C ALA A 171 8.04 6.37 -6.19
N ASN A 172 7.67 7.07 -7.28
CA ASN A 172 7.96 6.64 -8.65
C ASN A 172 9.47 6.53 -8.91
N TYR A 173 10.26 7.50 -8.42
CA TYR A 173 11.71 7.45 -8.53
C TYR A 173 12.29 6.25 -7.77
N ALA A 174 11.90 6.04 -6.52
CA ALA A 174 12.38 4.93 -5.71
C ALA A 174 12.02 3.56 -6.36
N SER A 175 10.78 3.43 -6.86
CA SER A 175 10.36 2.24 -7.59
C SER A 175 11.16 2.03 -8.87
N SER A 176 11.53 3.11 -9.59
CA SER A 176 12.38 2.99 -10.76
C SER A 176 13.77 2.42 -10.45
N LYS A 177 14.27 2.60 -9.23
CA LYS A 177 15.57 2.05 -8.81
C LYS A 177 15.49 0.56 -8.51
N ILE A 178 14.45 0.10 -7.83
CA ILE A 178 14.33 -1.32 -7.50
C ILE A 178 14.08 -2.17 -8.72
N VAL A 179 13.25 -1.73 -9.67
CA VAL A 179 12.96 -2.51 -10.88
C VAL A 179 14.14 -2.62 -11.87
N GLN A 180 15.22 -1.86 -11.66
CA GLN A 180 16.49 -1.98 -12.37
C GLN A 180 17.47 -2.97 -11.70
N THR A 181 17.05 -3.63 -10.62
CA THR A 181 17.85 -4.63 -9.92
C THR A 181 17.10 -5.96 -9.91
N PHE A 182 17.83 -7.06 -9.72
CA PHE A 182 17.21 -8.37 -9.57
C PHE A 182 16.80 -8.60 -8.12
N GLY A 183 15.55 -8.98 -7.90
CA GLY A 183 14.98 -9.25 -6.58
C GLY A 183 14.30 -8.03 -5.93
N PRO A 184 13.57 -8.26 -4.80
CA PRO A 184 12.64 -7.28 -4.22
C PRO A 184 13.30 -6.26 -3.29
N ARG A 185 14.64 -6.18 -3.24
CA ARG A 185 15.37 -5.29 -2.31
C ARG A 185 16.56 -4.64 -2.99
N LEU A 186 16.78 -3.37 -2.68
CA LEU A 186 18.01 -2.68 -3.04
C LEU A 186 19.18 -3.14 -2.14
N THR A 187 20.41 -2.93 -2.61
CA THR A 187 21.59 -3.02 -1.74
C THR A 187 21.59 -1.87 -0.72
N PRO A 188 22.36 -1.96 0.39
CA PRO A 188 22.50 -0.86 1.34
C PRO A 188 22.89 0.46 0.67
N GLU A 189 23.79 0.44 -0.31
CA GLU A 189 24.22 1.61 -1.08
C GLU A 189 23.06 2.16 -1.94
N GLY A 190 22.25 1.27 -2.51
CA GLY A 190 21.04 1.63 -3.25
C GLY A 190 20.04 2.39 -2.38
N TYR A 191 19.81 1.95 -1.14
CA TYR A 191 18.97 2.69 -0.20
C TYR A 191 19.58 4.04 0.20
N LEU A 192 20.89 4.11 0.44
CA LEU A 192 21.56 5.37 0.76
C LEU A 192 21.41 6.41 -0.37
N SER A 193 21.40 5.97 -1.64
CA SER A 193 21.19 6.87 -2.76
C SER A 193 19.82 7.55 -2.78
N LEU A 194 18.82 6.97 -2.09
CA LEU A 194 17.48 7.54 -1.98
C LEU A 194 17.36 8.58 -0.84
N ILE A 195 18.27 8.53 0.15
CA ILE A 195 18.20 9.41 1.34
C ILE A 195 18.69 10.83 1.01
N HIS A 196 19.46 11.00 -0.05
CA HIS A 196 20.06 12.27 -0.45
C HIS A 196 19.24 13.06 -1.48
N ILE A 197 18.00 12.65 -1.72
CA ILE A 197 17.03 13.35 -2.58
C ILE A 197 16.03 14.06 -1.66
#